data_74d82375233eb66705aaf72b00ce44e3
#
_entry.id   74d82375233eb66705aaf72b00ce44e3
#
_cell.length_a   1.000
_cell.length_b   1.000
_cell.length_c   1.000
_cell.angle_alpha   90.00
_cell.angle_beta   90.00
_cell.angle_gamma   90.00
#
_symmetry.space_group_name_H-M   'P 1'
#
loop_
_entity.id
_entity.type
_entity.pdbx_description
1 polymer ?
#
loop_
_entity_poly.entity_id
_entity_poly.type
_entity_poly.pdbx_seq_one_letter_code
_entity_poly.pdbx_strand_id
1 'polypeptide(L)'
;NVRQYIKVRNEVSKTLLDLQDKVNSTVETFTGNFRKNVVGLGTFFLTLVVVRVVSRGDWFGGFTTQIVALSFIFVILSAVVLYYSRRTLEIQEKLDMKHYELLRSRYNALLSKQELDELFEDGDPNKVGTHSNYIQWQKDVYTWIWGGALCVFSIFLILVWCYNIFASTNIVR
;
A
#
# COMPACT_ATOMS: atom_id res chain seq x y z
N ASN A 1 -31.89 -7.28 -34.52
CA ASN A 1 -31.91 -7.13 -33.05
C ASN A 1 -30.88 -8.05 -32.32
N VAL A 2 -30.80 -9.36 -32.71
CA VAL A 2 -29.87 -10.30 -32.06
C VAL A 2 -28.38 -9.90 -32.19
N ARG A 3 -27.98 -9.42 -33.34
CA ARG A 3 -26.59 -8.95 -33.55
C ARG A 3 -26.22 -7.76 -32.68
N GLN A 4 -27.16 -6.84 -32.48
CA GLN A 4 -26.97 -5.68 -31.65
C GLN A 4 -26.87 -6.07 -30.16
N TYR A 5 -27.70 -6.99 -29.75
CA TYR A 5 -27.67 -7.57 -28.41
C TYR A 5 -26.32 -8.24 -28.09
N ILE A 6 -25.85 -9.12 -28.98
CA ILE A 6 -24.56 -9.80 -28.83
C ILE A 6 -23.41 -8.78 -28.76
N LYS A 7 -23.48 -7.72 -29.58
CA LYS A 7 -22.49 -6.64 -29.58
C LYS A 7 -22.45 -5.92 -28.24
N VAL A 8 -23.61 -5.53 -27.70
CA VAL A 8 -23.72 -4.86 -26.39
C VAL A 8 -23.21 -5.78 -25.27
N ARG A 9 -23.62 -7.05 -25.25
CA ARG A 9 -23.15 -8.01 -24.26
C ARG A 9 -21.62 -8.16 -24.25
N ASN A 10 -21.02 -8.28 -25.43
CA ASN A 10 -19.55 -8.39 -25.56
C ASN A 10 -18.83 -7.09 -25.13
N GLU A 11 -19.41 -5.93 -25.43
CA GLU A 11 -18.88 -4.63 -25.02
C GLU A 11 -18.91 -4.47 -23.51
N VAL A 12 -20.00 -4.85 -22.84
CA VAL A 12 -20.13 -4.85 -21.38
C VAL A 12 -19.10 -5.78 -20.75
N SER A 13 -19.03 -7.04 -21.23
CA SER A 13 -18.05 -8.01 -20.72
C SER A 13 -16.62 -7.53 -20.86
N LYS A 14 -16.27 -6.92 -22.00
CA LYS A 14 -14.94 -6.34 -22.21
C LYS A 14 -14.66 -5.21 -21.25
N THR A 15 -15.61 -4.29 -21.06
CA THR A 15 -15.45 -3.15 -20.16
C THR A 15 -15.30 -3.60 -18.71
N LEU A 16 -16.02 -4.67 -18.30
CA LEU A 16 -15.85 -5.25 -16.96
C LEU A 16 -14.46 -5.87 -16.76
N LEU A 17 -13.94 -6.59 -17.77
CA LEU A 17 -12.57 -7.11 -17.74
C LEU A 17 -11.55 -5.98 -17.66
N ASP A 18 -11.69 -4.92 -18.44
CA ASP A 18 -10.81 -3.76 -18.41
C ASP A 18 -10.83 -3.06 -17.03
N LEU A 19 -12.00 -2.99 -16.36
CA LEU A 19 -12.10 -2.50 -14.99
C LEU A 19 -11.39 -3.41 -14.00
N GLN A 20 -11.55 -4.72 -14.13
CA GLN A 20 -10.88 -5.70 -13.27
C GLN A 20 -9.36 -5.61 -13.40
N ASP A 21 -8.85 -5.51 -14.63
CA ASP A 21 -7.41 -5.34 -14.90
C ASP A 21 -6.88 -4.03 -14.30
N LYS A 22 -7.66 -2.95 -14.38
CA LYS A 22 -7.30 -1.67 -13.77
C LYS A 22 -7.22 -1.76 -12.26
N VAL A 23 -8.18 -2.43 -11.60
CA VAL A 23 -8.17 -2.67 -10.15
C VAL A 23 -6.95 -3.49 -9.75
N ASN A 24 -6.65 -4.57 -10.48
CA ASN A 24 -5.47 -5.40 -10.23
C ASN A 24 -4.16 -4.60 -10.37
N SER A 25 -4.04 -3.79 -11.42
CA SER A 25 -2.89 -2.89 -11.64
C SER A 25 -2.72 -1.88 -10.51
N THR A 26 -3.82 -1.37 -9.96
CA THR A 26 -3.81 -0.46 -8.82
C THR A 26 -3.26 -1.12 -7.56
N VAL A 27 -3.74 -2.33 -7.25
CA VAL A 27 -3.24 -3.13 -6.12
C VAL A 27 -1.76 -3.48 -6.30
N GLU A 28 -1.36 -3.86 -7.51
CA GLU A 28 0.02 -4.16 -7.84
C GLU A 28 0.93 -2.94 -7.65
N THR A 29 0.48 -1.77 -8.07
CA THR A 29 1.20 -0.50 -7.87
C THR A 29 1.38 -0.20 -6.39
N PHE A 30 0.35 -0.37 -5.59
CA PHE A 30 0.41 -0.18 -4.14
C PHE A 30 1.42 -1.15 -3.49
N THR A 31 1.31 -2.43 -3.82
CA THR A 31 2.22 -3.48 -3.34
C THR A 31 3.66 -3.22 -3.80
N GLY A 32 3.84 -2.76 -5.03
CA GLY A 32 5.13 -2.36 -5.58
C GLY A 32 5.77 -1.19 -4.82
N ASN A 33 5.00 -0.16 -4.48
CA ASN A 33 5.46 0.97 -3.67
C ASN A 33 5.82 0.54 -2.25
N PHE A 34 5.02 -0.34 -1.64
CA PHE A 34 5.33 -0.95 -0.35
C PHE A 34 6.68 -1.67 -0.40
N ARG A 35 6.88 -2.58 -1.36
CA ARG A 35 8.12 -3.35 -1.51
C ARG A 35 9.34 -2.44 -1.72
N LYS A 36 9.23 -1.41 -2.58
CA LYS A 36 10.31 -0.44 -2.82
C LYS A 36 10.68 0.31 -1.53
N ASN A 37 9.69 0.71 -0.74
CA ASN A 37 9.93 1.45 0.49
C ASN A 37 10.57 0.58 1.58
N VAL A 38 10.10 -0.67 1.74
CA VAL A 38 10.70 -1.63 2.69
C VAL A 38 12.15 -1.95 2.31
N VAL A 39 12.42 -2.18 1.02
CA VAL A 39 13.78 -2.43 0.53
C VAL A 39 14.65 -1.19 0.72
N GLY A 40 14.14 0.00 0.42
CA GLY A 40 14.86 1.26 0.63
C GLY A 40 15.23 1.50 2.09
N LEU A 41 14.28 1.31 3.01
CA LEU A 41 14.51 1.38 4.46
C LEU A 41 15.53 0.33 4.93
N GLY A 42 15.36 -0.92 4.50
CA GLY A 42 16.25 -2.01 4.86
C GLY A 42 17.67 -1.78 4.37
N THR A 43 17.84 -1.32 3.12
CA THR A 43 19.14 -1.00 2.54
C THR A 43 19.79 0.18 3.26
N PHE A 44 19.04 1.25 3.54
CA PHE A 44 19.54 2.40 4.28
C PHE A 44 20.05 1.97 5.67
N PHE A 45 19.25 1.19 6.39
CA PHE A 45 19.62 0.73 7.73
C PHE A 45 20.83 -0.22 7.70
N LEU A 46 20.85 -1.18 6.78
CA LEU A 46 22.00 -2.07 6.59
C LEU A 46 23.27 -1.28 6.30
N THR A 47 23.19 -0.28 5.44
CA THR A 47 24.33 0.60 5.12
C THR A 47 24.83 1.34 6.35
N LEU A 48 23.93 1.88 7.17
CA LEU A 48 24.31 2.53 8.42
C LEU A 48 25.03 1.56 9.39
N VAL A 49 24.49 0.35 9.55
CA VAL A 49 25.09 -0.67 10.40
C VAL A 49 26.46 -1.08 9.90
N VAL A 50 26.60 -1.38 8.61
CA VAL A 50 27.86 -1.82 7.99
C VAL A 50 28.92 -0.71 8.12
N VAL A 51 28.60 0.53 7.75
CA VAL A 51 29.54 1.66 7.87
C VAL A 51 30.00 1.85 9.29
N ARG A 52 29.16 1.62 10.27
CA ARG A 52 29.50 1.79 11.69
C ARG A 52 30.34 0.65 12.26
N VAL A 53 29.97 -0.58 11.96
CA VAL A 53 30.74 -1.75 12.38
C VAL A 53 32.17 -1.72 11.81
N VAL A 54 32.28 -1.34 10.53
CA VAL A 54 33.60 -1.23 9.85
C VAL A 54 34.42 -0.04 10.38
N SER A 55 33.78 1.10 10.70
CA SER A 55 34.52 2.33 11.07
C SER A 55 34.97 2.36 12.52
N ARG A 56 34.28 1.71 13.48
CA ARG A 56 34.57 1.86 14.91
C ARG A 56 34.57 0.58 15.75
N GLY A 57 34.14 -0.54 15.23
CA GLY A 57 34.10 -1.81 15.97
C GLY A 57 33.06 -1.88 17.10
N ASP A 58 32.35 -0.77 17.39
CA ASP A 58 31.39 -0.65 18.49
C ASP A 58 29.97 -0.45 17.97
N TRP A 59 29.06 -1.37 18.36
CA TRP A 59 27.67 -1.36 17.90
C TRP A 59 26.88 -0.14 18.40
N PHE A 60 27.06 0.25 19.64
CA PHE A 60 26.27 1.31 20.29
C PHE A 60 26.96 2.66 20.32
N GLY A 61 28.27 2.72 20.50
CA GLY A 61 29.04 3.98 20.51
C GLY A 61 29.16 4.70 19.16
N GLY A 62 28.65 4.07 18.14
CA GLY A 62 28.71 4.54 16.77
C GLY A 62 27.54 5.40 16.28
N PHE A 63 26.39 5.36 16.96
CA PHE A 63 25.21 6.15 16.57
C PHE A 63 25.33 7.59 17.11
N THR A 64 25.93 8.48 16.34
CA THR A 64 25.95 9.91 16.68
C THR A 64 24.55 10.50 16.58
N THR A 65 24.28 11.58 17.32
CA THR A 65 23.01 12.33 17.27
C THR A 65 22.61 12.71 15.84
N GLN A 66 23.57 13.01 14.97
CA GLN A 66 23.31 13.32 13.57
C GLN A 66 22.73 12.14 12.78
N ILE A 67 23.22 10.92 13.03
CA ILE A 67 22.73 9.72 12.35
C ILE A 67 21.34 9.37 12.85
N VAL A 68 21.10 9.51 14.14
CA VAL A 68 19.75 9.30 14.71
C VAL A 68 18.78 10.30 14.10
N ALA A 69 19.13 11.58 13.99
CA ALA A 69 18.31 12.59 13.35
C ALA A 69 18.03 12.28 11.87
N LEU A 70 19.05 11.87 11.10
CA LEU A 70 18.89 11.45 9.71
C LEU A 70 17.96 10.24 9.58
N SER A 71 18.08 9.26 10.49
CA SER A 71 17.22 8.09 10.52
C SER A 71 15.76 8.44 10.81
N PHE A 72 15.50 9.40 11.70
CA PHE A 72 14.14 9.91 11.94
C PHE A 72 13.55 10.61 10.70
N ILE A 73 14.32 11.40 9.98
CA ILE A 73 13.87 12.00 8.71
C ILE A 73 13.44 10.89 7.73
N PHE A 74 14.23 9.82 7.64
CA PHE A 74 13.91 8.71 6.75
C PHE A 74 12.65 7.95 7.15
N VAL A 75 12.42 7.77 8.45
CA VAL A 75 11.16 7.19 8.99
C VAL A 75 9.96 8.07 8.66
N ILE A 76 10.10 9.39 8.82
CA ILE A 76 9.03 10.34 8.49
C ILE A 76 8.71 10.27 6.99
N LEU A 77 9.71 10.29 6.11
CA LEU A 77 9.51 10.16 4.67
C LEU A 77 8.81 8.84 4.32
N SER A 78 9.20 7.74 4.94
CA SER A 78 8.55 6.45 4.76
C SER A 78 7.07 6.46 5.21
N ALA A 79 6.76 7.10 6.33
CA ALA A 79 5.40 7.28 6.81
C ALA A 79 4.55 8.14 5.85
N VAL A 80 5.13 9.20 5.28
CA VAL A 80 4.48 10.04 4.26
C VAL A 80 4.16 9.22 3.02
N VAL A 81 5.11 8.41 2.53
CA VAL A 81 4.87 7.52 1.36
C VAL A 81 3.76 6.51 1.65
N LEU A 82 3.72 5.92 2.86
CA LEU A 82 2.65 5.03 3.28
C LEU A 82 1.28 5.74 3.24
N TYR A 83 1.20 6.93 3.83
CA TYR A 83 -0.02 7.72 3.85
C TYR A 83 -0.53 8.05 2.44
N TYR A 84 0.36 8.52 1.57
CA TYR A 84 0.02 8.83 0.18
C TYR A 84 -0.42 7.60 -0.61
N SER A 85 0.30 6.49 -0.48
CA SER A 85 -0.04 5.23 -1.15
C SER A 85 -1.41 4.72 -0.73
N ARG A 86 -1.71 4.74 0.58
CA ARG A 86 -3.02 4.37 1.12
C ARG A 86 -4.14 5.29 0.60
N ARG A 87 -3.90 6.61 0.63
CA ARG A 87 -4.88 7.60 0.16
C ARG A 87 -5.20 7.45 -1.32
N THR A 88 -4.18 7.20 -2.13
CA THR A 88 -4.34 6.98 -3.58
C THR A 88 -5.18 5.72 -3.84
N LEU A 89 -4.92 4.63 -3.11
CA LEU A 89 -5.69 3.40 -3.24
C LEU A 89 -7.17 3.61 -2.87
N GLU A 90 -7.47 4.32 -1.79
CA GLU A 90 -8.84 4.65 -1.36
C GLU A 90 -9.60 5.49 -2.39
N ILE A 91 -8.92 6.44 -3.03
CA ILE A 91 -9.52 7.28 -4.07
C ILE A 91 -9.83 6.43 -5.32
N GLN A 92 -8.90 5.57 -5.71
CA GLN A 92 -9.09 4.72 -6.89
C GLN A 92 -10.20 3.68 -6.66
N GLU A 93 -10.26 3.05 -5.49
CA GLU A 93 -11.35 2.14 -5.11
C GLU A 93 -12.72 2.83 -5.26
N LYS A 94 -12.86 4.07 -4.75
CA LYS A 94 -14.11 4.83 -4.89
C LYS A 94 -14.45 5.19 -6.33
N LEU A 95 -13.44 5.51 -7.14
CA LEU A 95 -13.65 5.82 -8.57
C LEU A 95 -14.07 4.58 -9.35
N ASP A 96 -13.47 3.44 -9.08
CA ASP A 96 -13.78 2.18 -9.75
C ASP A 96 -15.19 1.70 -9.39
N MET A 97 -15.59 1.81 -8.11
CA MET A 97 -16.98 1.55 -7.68
C MET A 97 -17.99 2.47 -8.37
N LYS A 98 -17.68 3.76 -8.48
CA LYS A 98 -18.54 4.72 -9.19
C LYS A 98 -18.64 4.42 -10.69
N HIS A 99 -17.54 4.01 -11.32
CA HIS A 99 -17.56 3.57 -12.72
C HIS A 99 -18.42 2.34 -12.92
N TYR A 100 -18.32 1.37 -12.00
CA TYR A 100 -19.14 0.16 -12.00
C TYR A 100 -20.64 0.48 -11.91
N GLU A 101 -21.04 1.37 -10.99
CA GLU A 101 -22.45 1.81 -10.85
C GLU A 101 -22.94 2.55 -12.09
N LEU A 102 -22.11 3.42 -12.67
CA LEU A 102 -22.45 4.16 -13.91
C LEU A 102 -22.63 3.21 -15.10
N LEU A 103 -21.79 2.20 -15.24
CA LEU A 103 -21.93 1.17 -16.28
C LEU A 103 -23.25 0.40 -16.08
N ARG A 104 -23.49 -0.09 -14.87
CA ARG A 104 -24.73 -0.80 -14.54
C ARG A 104 -25.97 0.04 -14.86
N SER A 105 -25.98 1.32 -14.51
CA SER A 105 -27.10 2.22 -14.79
C SER A 105 -27.31 2.46 -16.27
N ARG A 106 -26.26 2.59 -17.08
CA ARG A 106 -26.35 2.79 -18.54
C ARG A 106 -26.91 1.58 -19.26
N TYR A 107 -26.51 0.40 -18.85
CA TYR A 107 -26.95 -0.84 -19.51
C TYR A 107 -28.26 -1.37 -18.97
N ASN A 108 -28.76 -0.87 -17.84
CA ASN A 108 -30.09 -1.20 -17.30
C ASN A 108 -31.24 -0.83 -18.24
N ALA A 109 -31.03 0.13 -19.16
CA ALA A 109 -31.99 0.50 -20.18
C ALA A 109 -31.97 -0.40 -21.44
N LEU A 110 -30.90 -1.22 -21.61
CA LEU A 110 -30.64 -2.01 -22.81
C LEU A 110 -30.75 -3.53 -22.58
N LEU A 111 -30.52 -3.97 -21.36
CA LEU A 111 -30.50 -5.37 -20.94
C LEU A 111 -31.59 -5.63 -19.89
N SER A 112 -32.12 -6.84 -19.85
CA SER A 112 -33.07 -7.25 -18.81
C SER A 112 -32.34 -7.33 -17.45
N LYS A 113 -33.07 -7.19 -16.36
CA LYS A 113 -32.52 -7.23 -15.01
C LYS A 113 -31.74 -8.52 -14.71
N GLN A 114 -32.26 -9.65 -15.21
CA GLN A 114 -31.60 -10.97 -15.05
C GLN A 114 -30.28 -11.05 -15.82
N GLU A 115 -30.24 -10.53 -17.05
CA GLU A 115 -29.03 -10.52 -17.88
C GLU A 115 -27.98 -9.56 -17.33
N LEU A 116 -28.40 -8.44 -16.73
CA LEU A 116 -27.51 -7.53 -16.05
C LEU A 116 -26.88 -8.18 -14.81
N ASP A 117 -27.71 -8.83 -14.01
CA ASP A 117 -27.24 -9.52 -12.81
C ASP A 117 -26.29 -10.68 -13.18
N GLU A 118 -26.56 -11.40 -14.27
CA GLU A 118 -25.68 -12.46 -14.79
C GLU A 118 -24.33 -11.93 -15.30
N LEU A 119 -24.32 -10.76 -15.97
CA LEU A 119 -23.09 -10.13 -16.49
C LEU A 119 -22.29 -9.42 -15.42
N PHE A 120 -22.94 -8.72 -14.52
CA PHE A 120 -22.30 -7.91 -13.49
C PHE A 120 -21.98 -8.69 -12.22
N GLU A 121 -22.72 -9.73 -11.90
CA GLU A 121 -22.52 -10.57 -10.72
C GLU A 121 -21.75 -11.85 -11.04
N ASP A 122 -21.57 -12.19 -12.34
CA ASP A 122 -21.00 -13.47 -12.77
C ASP A 122 -21.62 -14.61 -11.93
N GLY A 123 -22.94 -14.47 -11.64
CA GLY A 123 -23.74 -15.36 -10.84
C GLY A 123 -23.46 -15.40 -9.34
N ASP A 124 -22.56 -14.58 -8.82
CA ASP A 124 -22.20 -14.60 -7.40
C ASP A 124 -22.14 -13.19 -6.80
N PRO A 125 -23.15 -12.79 -5.98
CA PRO A 125 -23.14 -11.49 -5.29
C PRO A 125 -21.93 -11.30 -4.39
N ASN A 126 -21.20 -12.38 -4.05
CA ASN A 126 -19.96 -12.30 -3.29
C ASN A 126 -18.75 -11.90 -4.14
N LYS A 127 -18.78 -12.02 -5.48
CA LYS A 127 -17.59 -11.69 -6.29
C LYS A 127 -17.29 -10.20 -6.34
N VAL A 128 -18.27 -9.32 -6.40
CA VAL A 128 -18.06 -7.88 -6.29
C VAL A 128 -17.65 -7.52 -4.86
N GLY A 129 -18.31 -8.09 -3.86
CA GLY A 129 -17.92 -7.98 -2.46
C GLY A 129 -16.57 -8.62 -2.17
N THR A 130 -16.24 -9.74 -2.81
CA THR A 130 -14.95 -10.43 -2.68
C THR A 130 -13.79 -9.60 -3.24
N HIS A 131 -13.99 -8.88 -4.34
CA HIS A 131 -12.96 -8.01 -4.92
C HIS A 131 -12.68 -6.79 -4.04
N SER A 132 -13.71 -6.11 -3.56
CA SER A 132 -13.58 -5.02 -2.60
C SER A 132 -12.99 -5.51 -1.27
N ASN A 133 -13.43 -6.65 -0.76
CA ASN A 133 -12.90 -7.27 0.45
C ASN A 133 -11.42 -7.68 0.30
N TYR A 134 -11.04 -8.20 -0.88
CA TYR A 134 -9.64 -8.56 -1.17
C TYR A 134 -8.73 -7.34 -1.19
N ILE A 135 -9.15 -6.24 -1.83
CA ILE A 135 -8.40 -4.98 -1.84
C ILE A 135 -8.28 -4.41 -0.42
N GLN A 136 -9.37 -4.40 0.34
CA GLN A 136 -9.39 -3.92 1.72
C GLN A 136 -8.50 -4.78 2.61
N TRP A 137 -8.58 -6.10 2.49
CA TRP A 137 -7.73 -7.02 3.25
C TRP A 137 -6.24 -6.80 2.93
N GLN A 138 -5.85 -6.71 1.66
CA GLN A 138 -4.48 -6.42 1.28
C GLN A 138 -4.02 -5.05 1.80
N LYS A 139 -4.83 -4.02 1.63
CA LYS A 139 -4.57 -2.68 2.14
C LYS A 139 -4.30 -2.70 3.65
N ASP A 140 -5.13 -3.37 4.41
CA ASP A 140 -5.00 -3.43 5.86
C ASP A 140 -3.78 -4.25 6.29
N VAL A 141 -3.55 -5.43 5.71
CA VAL A 141 -2.39 -6.27 6.01
C VAL A 141 -1.08 -5.53 5.73
N TYR A 142 -0.93 -4.95 4.53
CA TYR A 142 0.28 -4.20 4.20
C TYR A 142 0.46 -2.95 5.06
N THR A 143 -0.62 -2.25 5.39
CA THR A 143 -0.57 -1.07 6.28
C THR A 143 -0.13 -1.47 7.68
N TRP A 144 -0.65 -2.58 8.23
CA TRP A 144 -0.27 -3.10 9.53
C TRP A 144 1.20 -3.55 9.57
N ILE A 145 1.65 -4.28 8.56
CA ILE A 145 3.04 -4.74 8.47
C ILE A 145 3.99 -3.54 8.38
N TRP A 146 3.67 -2.58 7.51
CA TRP A 146 4.50 -1.40 7.31
C TRP A 146 4.48 -0.47 8.53
N GLY A 147 3.30 -0.17 9.07
CA GLY A 147 3.15 0.63 10.29
C GLY A 147 3.83 -0.03 11.48
N GLY A 148 3.68 -1.34 11.65
CA GLY A 148 4.37 -2.12 12.68
C GLY A 148 5.89 -2.04 12.56
N ALA A 149 6.42 -2.22 11.34
CA ALA A 149 7.85 -2.09 11.08
C ALA A 149 8.39 -0.69 11.41
N LEU A 150 7.66 0.38 11.01
CA LEU A 150 8.01 1.75 11.34
C LEU A 150 7.97 2.02 12.85
N CYS A 151 6.99 1.48 13.58
CA CYS A 151 6.90 1.59 15.04
C CYS A 151 8.08 0.91 15.73
N VAL A 152 8.41 -0.33 15.37
CA VAL A 152 9.55 -1.07 15.94
C VAL A 152 10.85 -0.30 15.68
N PHE A 153 11.02 0.21 14.46
CA PHE A 153 12.19 0.97 14.08
C PHE A 153 12.30 2.31 14.84
N SER A 154 11.19 3.01 15.03
CA SER A 154 11.13 4.25 15.80
C SER A 154 11.49 4.02 17.28
N ILE A 155 10.95 2.95 17.87
CA ILE A 155 11.29 2.57 19.25
C ILE A 155 12.78 2.28 19.39
N PHE A 156 13.35 1.53 18.44
CA PHE A 156 14.79 1.26 18.42
C PHE A 156 15.62 2.56 18.36
N LEU A 157 15.27 3.50 17.50
CA LEU A 157 15.96 4.80 17.39
C LEU A 157 15.86 5.61 18.69
N ILE A 158 14.71 5.61 19.36
CA ILE A 158 14.51 6.29 20.63
C ILE A 158 15.42 5.67 21.72
N LEU A 159 15.48 4.34 21.79
CA LEU A 159 16.35 3.64 22.74
C LEU A 159 17.84 3.98 22.51
N VAL A 160 18.28 3.99 21.26
CA VAL A 160 19.66 4.40 20.89
C VAL A 160 19.92 5.86 21.26
N TRP A 161 18.96 6.75 21.03
CA TRP A 161 19.08 8.16 21.38
C TRP A 161 19.17 8.36 22.90
N CYS A 162 18.31 7.71 23.67
CA CYS A 162 18.36 7.74 25.14
C CYS A 162 19.69 7.19 25.69
N TYR A 163 20.19 6.10 25.12
CA TYR A 163 21.50 5.55 25.48
C TYR A 163 22.62 6.54 25.24
N ASN A 164 22.64 7.23 24.11
CA ASN A 164 23.66 8.24 23.79
C ASN A 164 23.63 9.43 24.76
N ILE A 165 22.45 9.91 25.15
CA ILE A 165 22.31 10.97 26.16
C ILE A 165 22.86 10.51 27.51
N PHE A 166 22.48 9.31 27.95
CA PHE A 166 22.93 8.77 29.22
C PHE A 166 24.46 8.54 29.27
N ALA A 167 25.01 8.02 28.18
CA ALA A 167 26.47 7.82 28.05
C ALA A 167 27.23 9.15 28.08
N SER A 168 26.72 10.18 27.40
CA SER A 168 27.36 11.50 27.41
C SER A 168 27.31 12.19 28.78
N THR A 169 26.26 11.96 29.55
CA THR A 169 26.09 12.53 30.89
C THR A 169 27.03 11.88 31.92
N ASN A 170 27.35 10.60 31.74
CA ASN A 170 28.26 9.88 32.64
C ASN A 170 29.75 10.13 32.36
N ILE A 171 30.10 10.64 31.18
CA ILE A 171 31.49 11.00 30.84
C ILE A 171 31.89 12.39 31.41
N VAL A 172 30.93 13.26 31.74
CA VAL A 172 31.12 14.60 32.27
C VAL A 172 31.22 14.64 33.80
N ARG A 173 31.00 13.51 34.47
CA ARG A 173 31.20 13.31 35.91
C ARG A 173 32.55 12.62 36.16
#